data_31a28a96395f24b48ed8926ad0854d38
#
_entry.id   31a28a96395f24b48ed8926ad0854d38
#
_cell.length_a   1.000
_cell.length_b   1.000
_cell.length_c   1.000
_cell.angle_alpha   90.00
_cell.angle_beta   90.00
_cell.angle_gamma   90.00
#
_symmetry.space_group_name_H-M   'P 1'
#
loop_
_entity.id
_entity.type
_entity.pdbx_description
1 polymer ?
#
loop_
_entity_poly.entity_id
_entity_poly.type
_entity_poly.pdbx_seq_one_letter_code
_entity_poly.pdbx_strand_id
1 'polypeptide(L)'
;MKKAIAVAIISTLMVVLSLYAVNAIIAEQQKNRQREISHTLLSYSEELTQNIASTLKNTTVQGCDSASLNVYRKLKMRSLYFADVGFIEKGKITCTAFWGKLANPIALPPELHKTQNGFSLAQFSQKDFFIGNATIYNHLIIFTSRSAYDKFRPRYRQLFASFFH
;
A
#
# COMPACT_ATOMS: atom_id res chain seq x y z
N MET A 1 40.07 -17.32 -50.99
CA MET A 1 40.18 -17.12 -49.52
C MET A 1 39.70 -15.74 -49.06
N LYS A 2 40.19 -14.59 -49.61
CA LYS A 2 39.81 -13.23 -49.16
C LYS A 2 38.29 -12.93 -49.18
N LYS A 3 37.57 -13.39 -50.23
CA LYS A 3 36.09 -13.20 -50.35
C LYS A 3 35.30 -13.98 -49.28
N ALA A 4 35.70 -15.19 -48.92
CA ALA A 4 35.02 -15.97 -47.88
C ALA A 4 35.20 -15.37 -46.48
N ILE A 5 36.38 -14.79 -46.19
CA ILE A 5 36.64 -14.13 -44.93
C ILE A 5 35.77 -12.84 -44.82
N ALA A 6 35.65 -12.07 -45.89
CA ALA A 6 34.85 -10.83 -45.90
C ALA A 6 33.34 -11.16 -45.64
N VAL A 7 32.79 -12.22 -46.26
CA VAL A 7 31.43 -12.65 -46.03
C VAL A 7 31.20 -13.09 -44.58
N ALA A 8 32.13 -13.85 -44.00
CA ALA A 8 32.05 -14.28 -42.61
C ALA A 8 32.06 -13.09 -41.65
N ILE A 9 32.88 -12.07 -41.88
CA ILE A 9 32.94 -10.85 -41.06
C ILE A 9 31.64 -10.07 -41.14
N ILE A 10 31.07 -9.90 -42.34
CA ILE A 10 29.81 -9.18 -42.54
C ILE A 10 28.65 -9.91 -41.85
N SER A 11 28.56 -11.24 -41.96
CA SER A 11 27.50 -12.03 -41.32
C SER A 11 27.59 -11.97 -39.79
N THR A 12 28.79 -12.05 -39.19
CA THR A 12 28.95 -11.88 -37.74
C THR A 12 28.58 -10.47 -37.27
N LEU A 13 28.96 -9.46 -38.03
CA LEU A 13 28.61 -8.06 -37.71
C LEU A 13 27.08 -7.86 -37.68
N MET A 14 26.37 -8.40 -38.69
CA MET A 14 24.92 -8.33 -38.77
C MET A 14 24.21 -9.06 -37.61
N VAL A 15 24.73 -10.20 -37.16
CA VAL A 15 24.21 -10.91 -35.99
C VAL A 15 24.42 -10.09 -34.72
N VAL A 16 25.58 -9.54 -34.52
CA VAL A 16 25.88 -8.69 -33.33
C VAL A 16 25.00 -7.45 -33.31
N LEU A 17 24.83 -6.78 -34.43
CA LEU A 17 23.93 -5.61 -34.53
C LEU A 17 22.47 -5.97 -34.25
N SER A 18 22.02 -7.13 -34.76
CA SER A 18 20.64 -7.62 -34.49
C SER A 18 20.43 -7.91 -33.01
N LEU A 19 21.38 -8.56 -32.34
CA LEU A 19 21.33 -8.85 -30.91
C LEU A 19 21.31 -7.55 -30.08
N TYR A 20 22.14 -6.57 -30.47
CA TYR A 20 22.15 -5.27 -29.79
C TYR A 20 20.82 -4.53 -29.95
N ALA A 21 20.24 -4.52 -31.16
CA ALA A 21 18.95 -3.92 -31.39
C ALA A 21 17.81 -4.57 -30.59
N VAL A 22 17.78 -5.91 -30.55
CA VAL A 22 16.80 -6.65 -29.75
C VAL A 22 16.94 -6.33 -28.26
N ASN A 23 18.16 -6.33 -27.73
CA ASN A 23 18.40 -5.98 -26.32
C ASN A 23 17.98 -4.55 -26.01
N ALA A 24 18.23 -3.59 -26.88
CA ALA A 24 17.80 -2.20 -26.70
C ALA A 24 16.25 -2.07 -26.66
N ILE A 25 15.55 -2.80 -27.55
CA ILE A 25 14.08 -2.81 -27.55
C ILE A 25 13.54 -3.43 -26.26
N ILE A 26 14.10 -4.56 -25.81
CA ILE A 26 13.69 -5.21 -24.57
C ILE A 26 13.90 -4.28 -23.36
N ALA A 27 15.07 -3.63 -23.27
CA ALA A 27 15.37 -2.71 -22.20
C ALA A 27 14.40 -1.53 -22.14
N GLU A 28 14.06 -0.95 -23.30
CA GLU A 28 13.08 0.15 -23.38
C GLU A 28 11.67 -0.31 -22.97
N GLN A 29 11.24 -1.50 -23.42
CA GLN A 29 9.95 -2.07 -23.02
C GLN A 29 9.88 -2.33 -21.50
N GLN A 30 10.95 -2.86 -20.91
CA GLN A 30 11.02 -3.08 -19.46
C GLN A 30 10.95 -1.76 -18.69
N LYS A 31 11.67 -0.73 -19.12
CA LYS A 31 11.65 0.59 -18.52
C LYS A 31 10.26 1.24 -18.58
N ASN A 32 9.59 1.14 -19.71
CA ASN A 32 8.23 1.68 -19.87
C ASN A 32 7.22 0.94 -19.00
N ARG A 33 7.32 -0.40 -18.92
CA ARG A 33 6.49 -1.20 -18.02
C ARG A 33 6.71 -0.85 -16.54
N GLN A 34 7.96 -0.64 -16.13
CA GLN A 34 8.28 -0.23 -14.75
C GLN A 34 7.70 1.16 -14.44
N ARG A 35 7.80 2.11 -15.35
CA ARG A 35 7.20 3.45 -15.19
C ARG A 35 5.69 3.39 -15.03
N GLU A 36 5.00 2.61 -15.87
CA GLU A 36 3.54 2.44 -15.79
C GLU A 36 3.11 1.83 -14.45
N ILE A 37 3.81 0.78 -14.00
CA ILE A 37 3.53 0.16 -12.71
C ILE A 37 3.76 1.15 -11.57
N SER A 38 4.88 1.86 -11.57
CA SER A 38 5.20 2.86 -10.53
C SER A 38 4.15 3.97 -10.49
N HIS A 39 3.74 4.48 -11.65
CA HIS A 39 2.71 5.52 -11.72
C HIS A 39 1.36 5.03 -11.16
N THR A 40 0.96 3.81 -11.52
CA THR A 40 -0.27 3.20 -11.01
C THR A 40 -0.21 2.98 -9.49
N LEU A 41 0.95 2.57 -8.97
CA LEU A 41 1.14 2.37 -7.52
C LEU A 41 1.07 3.70 -6.77
N LEU A 42 1.72 4.74 -7.29
CA LEU A 42 1.70 6.07 -6.67
C LEU A 42 0.29 6.65 -6.65
N SER A 43 -0.41 6.67 -7.78
CA SER A 43 -1.77 7.22 -7.86
C SER A 43 -2.73 6.50 -6.91
N TYR A 44 -2.61 5.19 -6.78
CA TYR A 44 -3.43 4.42 -5.85
C TYR A 44 -3.08 4.69 -4.38
N SER A 45 -1.78 4.82 -4.06
CA SER A 45 -1.36 5.15 -2.69
C SER A 45 -1.82 6.55 -2.29
N GLU A 46 -1.84 7.50 -3.23
CA GLU A 46 -2.39 8.82 -3.02
C GLU A 46 -3.90 8.78 -2.77
N GLU A 47 -4.65 8.05 -3.59
CA GLU A 47 -6.10 7.87 -3.43
C GLU A 47 -6.43 7.26 -2.05
N LEU A 48 -5.72 6.20 -1.67
CA LEU A 48 -5.88 5.55 -0.36
C LEU A 48 -5.59 6.53 0.78
N THR A 49 -4.47 7.24 0.70
CA THR A 49 -4.04 8.19 1.72
C THR A 49 -5.03 9.35 1.85
N GLN A 50 -5.49 9.91 0.73
CA GLN A 50 -6.48 10.98 0.71
C GLN A 50 -7.82 10.53 1.29
N ASN A 51 -8.26 9.30 0.97
CA ASN A 51 -9.50 8.73 1.50
C ASN A 51 -9.44 8.57 3.02
N ILE A 52 -8.34 8.00 3.54
CA ILE A 52 -8.11 7.86 4.99
C ILE A 52 -8.04 9.25 5.65
N ALA A 53 -7.24 10.16 5.10
CA ALA A 53 -7.03 11.48 5.67
C ALA A 53 -8.32 12.32 5.70
N SER A 54 -9.08 12.32 4.61
CA SER A 54 -10.36 13.02 4.55
C SER A 54 -11.39 12.43 5.52
N THR A 55 -11.46 11.11 5.63
CA THR A 55 -12.34 10.44 6.57
C THR A 55 -12.01 10.82 8.02
N LEU A 56 -10.74 10.76 8.40
CA LEU A 56 -10.29 11.10 9.75
C LEU A 56 -10.51 12.57 10.09
N LYS A 57 -10.24 13.50 9.16
CA LYS A 57 -10.42 14.94 9.38
C LYS A 57 -11.89 15.35 9.48
N ASN A 58 -12.76 14.72 8.68
CA ASN A 58 -14.18 15.07 8.60
C ASN A 58 -15.03 14.35 9.66
N THR A 59 -14.47 13.41 10.41
CA THR A 59 -15.20 12.71 11.46
C THR A 59 -15.08 13.46 12.78
N THR A 60 -16.17 14.08 13.21
CA THR A 60 -16.24 14.88 14.44
C THR A 60 -16.72 14.09 15.66
N VAL A 61 -17.15 12.83 15.46
CA VAL A 61 -17.68 11.98 16.51
C VAL A 61 -16.58 11.51 17.44
N GLN A 62 -16.78 11.66 18.75
CA GLN A 62 -15.82 11.30 19.78
C GLN A 62 -16.49 10.45 20.86
N GLY A 63 -15.90 9.31 21.21
CA GLY A 63 -16.35 8.45 22.26
C GLY A 63 -16.75 7.04 21.80
N CYS A 64 -17.33 6.28 22.74
CA CYS A 64 -17.69 4.88 22.57
C CYS A 64 -19.17 4.61 22.92
N ASP A 65 -20.02 5.63 22.82
CA ASP A 65 -21.47 5.45 22.95
C ASP A 65 -22.07 4.77 21.71
N SER A 66 -23.31 4.38 21.78
CA SER A 66 -23.99 3.67 20.68
C SER A 66 -24.09 4.52 19.41
N ALA A 67 -24.25 5.84 19.53
CA ALA A 67 -24.32 6.76 18.39
C ALA A 67 -22.96 6.84 17.69
N SER A 68 -21.87 7.01 18.46
CA SER A 68 -20.49 7.02 17.96
C SER A 68 -20.13 5.71 17.27
N LEU A 69 -20.43 4.57 17.89
CA LEU A 69 -20.19 3.25 17.31
C LEU A 69 -20.95 3.04 15.99
N ASN A 70 -22.17 3.55 15.87
CA ASN A 70 -22.90 3.49 14.61
C ASN A 70 -22.24 4.31 13.50
N VAL A 71 -21.66 5.46 13.84
CA VAL A 71 -20.87 6.25 12.86
C VAL A 71 -19.64 5.46 12.42
N TYR A 72 -18.86 4.87 13.35
CA TYR A 72 -17.68 4.07 13.00
C TYR A 72 -18.03 2.88 12.10
N ARG A 73 -19.16 2.19 12.38
CA ARG A 73 -19.66 1.11 11.52
C ARG A 73 -20.01 1.59 10.12
N LYS A 74 -20.69 2.74 10.00
CA LYS A 74 -20.99 3.34 8.69
C LYS A 74 -19.72 3.71 7.93
N LEU A 75 -18.72 4.26 8.58
CA LEU A 75 -17.42 4.58 7.96
C LEU A 75 -16.74 3.32 7.43
N LYS A 76 -16.67 2.27 8.25
CA LYS A 76 -16.12 0.98 7.85
C LYS A 76 -16.86 0.39 6.64
N MET A 77 -18.18 0.44 6.61
CA MET A 77 -18.98 -0.12 5.52
C MET A 77 -18.86 0.65 4.21
N ARG A 78 -18.53 1.94 4.27
CA ARG A 78 -18.40 2.81 3.08
C ARG A 78 -17.09 2.64 2.34
N SER A 79 -16.09 2.02 2.95
CA SER A 79 -14.75 1.89 2.37
C SER A 79 -14.25 0.46 2.42
N LEU A 80 -13.90 -0.07 1.26
CA LEU A 80 -13.24 -1.38 1.14
C LEU A 80 -11.81 -1.37 1.72
N TYR A 81 -11.26 -0.18 1.91
CA TYR A 81 -9.90 0.01 2.41
C TYR A 81 -9.80 -0.11 3.94
N PHE A 82 -10.92 -0.02 4.65
CA PHE A 82 -10.96 -0.03 6.11
C PHE A 82 -11.26 -1.43 6.64
N ALA A 83 -10.30 -1.98 7.38
CA ALA A 83 -10.52 -3.21 8.15
C ALA A 83 -11.40 -2.93 9.37
N ASP A 84 -11.08 -1.85 10.10
CA ASP A 84 -11.87 -1.38 11.23
C ASP A 84 -11.62 0.12 11.47
N VAL A 85 -12.51 0.75 12.24
CA VAL A 85 -12.43 2.14 12.68
C VAL A 85 -12.65 2.16 14.17
N GLY A 86 -11.82 2.90 14.92
CA GLY A 86 -11.90 2.92 16.37
C GLY A 86 -11.63 4.28 16.98
N PHE A 87 -11.79 4.34 18.30
CA PHE A 87 -11.58 5.52 19.11
C PHE A 87 -10.46 5.27 20.14
N ILE A 88 -9.61 6.30 20.29
CA ILE A 88 -8.47 6.29 21.19
C ILE A 88 -8.74 7.27 22.34
N GLU A 89 -8.60 6.77 23.55
CA GLU A 89 -8.63 7.57 24.76
C GLU A 89 -7.41 7.25 25.62
N LYS A 90 -6.70 8.30 26.08
CA LYS A 90 -5.51 8.15 26.95
C LYS A 90 -4.46 7.17 26.40
N GLY A 91 -4.22 7.19 25.08
CA GLY A 91 -3.24 6.33 24.41
C GLY A 91 -3.66 4.86 24.27
N LYS A 92 -4.94 4.55 24.46
CA LYS A 92 -5.49 3.21 24.32
C LYS A 92 -6.70 3.21 23.41
N ILE A 93 -6.86 2.17 22.61
CA ILE A 93 -8.06 1.93 21.82
C ILE A 93 -9.15 1.42 22.77
N THR A 94 -10.23 2.17 22.90
CA THR A 94 -11.31 1.89 23.85
C THR A 94 -12.54 1.27 23.21
N CYS A 95 -12.73 1.50 21.91
CA CYS A 95 -13.77 0.84 21.12
C CYS A 95 -13.43 0.83 19.64
N THR A 96 -14.09 -0.08 18.90
CA THR A 96 -14.01 -0.13 17.44
C THR A 96 -15.37 -0.42 16.82
N ALA A 97 -15.49 -0.19 15.51
CA ALA A 97 -16.71 -0.47 14.75
C ALA A 97 -17.11 -1.95 14.83
N PHE A 98 -16.12 -2.85 14.77
CA PHE A 98 -16.34 -4.29 14.74
C PHE A 98 -16.62 -4.85 16.14
N TRP A 99 -15.78 -4.53 17.13
CA TRP A 99 -15.86 -5.11 18.47
C TRP A 99 -16.75 -4.33 19.43
N GLY A 100 -17.15 -3.12 19.07
CA GLY A 100 -17.86 -2.23 19.99
C GLY A 100 -16.93 -1.71 21.09
N LYS A 101 -17.47 -1.49 22.30
CA LYS A 101 -16.69 -1.07 23.46
C LYS A 101 -15.86 -2.24 23.99
N LEU A 102 -14.57 -2.03 24.12
CA LEU A 102 -13.62 -3.04 24.58
C LEU A 102 -13.67 -3.15 26.11
N ALA A 103 -13.80 -4.36 26.63
CA ALA A 103 -13.69 -4.62 28.08
C ALA A 103 -12.29 -4.29 28.58
N ASN A 104 -11.26 -4.64 27.80
CA ASN A 104 -9.86 -4.32 28.06
C ASN A 104 -9.32 -3.42 26.95
N PRO A 105 -9.14 -2.11 27.19
CA PRO A 105 -8.57 -1.18 26.23
C PRO A 105 -7.17 -1.59 25.80
N ILE A 106 -6.89 -1.54 24.49
CA ILE A 106 -5.64 -1.97 23.86
C ILE A 106 -4.69 -0.79 23.77
N ALA A 107 -3.48 -0.93 24.32
CA ALA A 107 -2.44 0.09 24.22
C ALA A 107 -1.99 0.27 22.77
N LEU A 108 -1.69 1.51 22.39
CA LEU A 108 -1.05 1.80 21.12
C LEU A 108 0.39 1.26 21.11
N PRO A 109 0.92 0.84 19.95
CA PRO A 109 2.33 0.49 19.83
C PRO A 109 3.23 1.65 20.30
N PRO A 110 4.39 1.35 20.91
CA PRO A 110 5.31 2.38 21.40
C PRO A 110 5.90 3.23 20.25
N GLU A 111 6.04 2.62 19.07
CA GLU A 111 6.59 3.28 17.89
C GLU A 111 5.46 3.82 17.01
N LEU A 112 5.26 5.14 17.05
CA LEU A 112 4.35 5.87 16.19
C LEU A 112 5.14 6.76 15.25
N HIS A 113 5.01 6.55 13.95
CA HIS A 113 5.61 7.42 12.94
C HIS A 113 4.70 8.63 12.69
N LYS A 114 5.10 9.78 13.24
CA LYS A 114 4.37 11.05 13.03
C LYS A 114 4.68 11.64 11.67
N THR A 115 3.64 12.05 10.96
CA THR A 115 3.74 12.76 9.69
C THR A 115 3.67 14.26 9.90
N GLN A 116 4.16 15.04 8.92
CA GLN A 116 4.10 16.52 8.97
C GLN A 116 2.66 17.07 9.05
N ASN A 117 1.66 16.30 8.57
CA ASN A 117 0.25 16.71 8.55
C ASN A 117 -0.53 16.34 9.82
N GLY A 118 0.17 15.96 10.90
CA GLY A 118 -0.44 15.63 12.19
C GLY A 118 -1.03 14.24 12.30
N PHE A 119 -0.86 13.39 11.28
CA PHE A 119 -1.21 11.97 11.37
C PHE A 119 -0.11 11.18 12.05
N SER A 120 -0.48 10.06 12.68
CA SER A 120 0.46 9.07 13.17
C SER A 120 0.17 7.72 12.52
N LEU A 121 1.22 7.03 12.10
CA LEU A 121 1.13 5.68 11.56
C LEU A 121 1.56 4.70 12.62
N ALA A 122 0.80 3.64 12.81
CA ALA A 122 1.05 2.57 13.75
C ALA A 122 1.07 1.23 13.02
N GLN A 123 2.00 0.36 13.39
CA GLN A 123 2.03 -1.02 12.92
C GLN A 123 1.73 -1.95 14.09
N PHE A 124 0.71 -2.77 13.93
CA PHE A 124 0.30 -3.78 14.91
C PHE A 124 0.85 -5.15 14.49
N SER A 125 1.47 -5.84 15.44
CA SER A 125 2.09 -7.15 15.24
C SER A 125 1.10 -8.29 15.52
N GLN A 126 1.52 -9.53 15.25
CA GLN A 126 0.71 -10.71 15.48
C GLN A 126 0.35 -10.97 16.97
N LYS A 127 1.05 -10.32 17.88
CA LYS A 127 0.75 -10.38 19.34
C LYS A 127 -0.37 -9.44 19.74
N ASP A 128 -0.69 -8.48 18.85
CA ASP A 128 -1.72 -7.48 19.07
C ASP A 128 -3.08 -8.02 18.57
N PHE A 129 -4.13 -7.42 19.06
CA PHE A 129 -5.50 -7.76 18.69
C PHE A 129 -5.79 -7.50 17.19
N PHE A 130 -5.02 -6.61 16.57
CA PHE A 130 -5.07 -6.27 15.16
C PHE A 130 -3.71 -6.56 14.53
N ILE A 131 -3.73 -7.10 13.31
CA ILE A 131 -2.52 -7.28 12.49
C ILE A 131 -2.61 -6.34 11.30
N GLY A 132 -1.66 -5.43 11.18
CA GLY A 132 -1.55 -4.53 10.02
C GLY A 132 -1.22 -3.10 10.38
N ASN A 133 -1.44 -2.23 9.40
CA ASN A 133 -1.16 -0.81 9.51
C ASN A 133 -2.40 -0.04 9.92
N ALA A 134 -2.22 0.96 10.77
CA ALA A 134 -3.27 1.87 11.15
C ALA A 134 -2.81 3.32 11.02
N THR A 135 -3.75 4.19 10.67
CA THR A 135 -3.55 5.64 10.63
C THR A 135 -4.37 6.28 11.73
N ILE A 136 -3.72 7.14 12.50
CA ILE A 136 -4.29 7.83 13.66
C ILE A 136 -4.32 9.32 13.38
N TYR A 137 -5.43 9.96 13.70
CA TYR A 137 -5.54 11.40 13.73
C TYR A 137 -6.42 11.82 14.93
N ASN A 138 -5.88 12.66 15.80
CA ASN A 138 -6.49 13.01 17.09
C ASN A 138 -6.85 11.75 17.89
N HIS A 139 -8.13 11.49 18.08
CA HIS A 139 -8.67 10.36 18.83
C HIS A 139 -9.19 9.21 17.96
N LEU A 140 -9.08 9.32 16.64
CA LEU A 140 -9.59 8.31 15.72
C LEU A 140 -8.45 7.46 15.16
N ILE A 141 -8.73 6.19 14.98
CA ILE A 141 -7.84 5.22 14.35
C ILE A 141 -8.58 4.48 13.23
N ILE A 142 -7.93 4.37 12.07
CA ILE A 142 -8.40 3.56 10.95
C ILE A 142 -7.38 2.46 10.71
N PHE A 143 -7.83 1.21 10.79
CA PHE A 143 -7.05 0.04 10.40
C PHE A 143 -7.22 -0.20 8.91
N THR A 144 -6.11 -0.35 8.20
CA THR A 144 -6.13 -0.61 6.75
C THR A 144 -6.34 -2.10 6.50
N SER A 145 -7.27 -2.45 5.61
CA SER A 145 -7.55 -3.83 5.25
C SER A 145 -6.45 -4.42 4.35
N ARG A 146 -6.30 -5.75 4.38
CA ARG A 146 -5.43 -6.44 3.40
C ARG A 146 -5.89 -6.24 1.97
N SER A 147 -7.19 -6.15 1.72
CA SER A 147 -7.77 -5.90 0.40
C SER A 147 -7.37 -4.54 -0.18
N ALA A 148 -7.00 -3.57 0.67
CA ALA A 148 -6.40 -2.32 0.21
C ALA A 148 -5.12 -2.54 -0.58
N TYR A 149 -4.41 -3.64 -0.36
CA TYR A 149 -3.15 -3.98 -1.02
C TYR A 149 -3.28 -5.13 -2.05
N ASP A 150 -4.43 -5.79 -2.13
CA ASP A 150 -4.63 -6.94 -3.04
C ASP A 150 -4.57 -6.56 -4.52
N LYS A 151 -4.90 -5.31 -4.87
CA LYS A 151 -4.71 -4.79 -6.23
C LYS A 151 -3.25 -4.81 -6.69
N PHE A 152 -2.30 -4.86 -5.76
CA PHE A 152 -0.87 -4.91 -6.06
C PHE A 152 -0.32 -6.34 -6.18
N ARG A 153 -0.98 -7.33 -5.57
CA ARG A 153 -0.51 -8.71 -5.45
C ARG A 153 -0.15 -9.37 -6.78
N PRO A 154 -0.96 -9.30 -7.84
CA PRO A 154 -0.62 -9.95 -9.12
C PRO A 154 0.58 -9.30 -9.80
N ARG A 155 0.75 -7.96 -9.66
CA ARG A 155 1.84 -7.21 -10.30
C ARG A 155 3.16 -7.34 -9.55
N TYR A 156 3.13 -7.45 -8.22
CA TYR A 156 4.32 -7.74 -7.41
C TYR A 156 4.91 -9.12 -7.72
N ARG A 157 4.09 -10.17 -7.88
CA ARG A 157 4.58 -11.50 -8.27
C ARG A 157 5.31 -11.49 -9.61
N GLN A 158 4.85 -10.72 -10.58
CA GLN A 158 5.50 -10.60 -11.88
C GLN A 158 6.83 -9.82 -11.81
N LEU A 159 6.93 -8.82 -10.94
CA LEU A 159 8.17 -8.08 -10.72
C LEU A 159 9.24 -8.97 -10.06
N PHE A 160 8.88 -9.70 -9.02
CA PHE A 160 9.83 -10.60 -8.35
C PHE A 160 10.23 -11.79 -9.23
N ALA A 161 9.35 -12.34 -10.04
CA ALA A 161 9.69 -13.41 -10.97
C ALA A 161 10.68 -12.99 -12.06
N SER A 162 10.72 -11.70 -12.43
CA SER A 162 11.66 -11.17 -13.42
C SER A 162 13.05 -10.83 -12.86
N PHE A 163 13.23 -10.82 -11.54
CA PHE A 163 14.53 -10.58 -10.89
C PHE A 163 15.30 -11.87 -10.55
N PHE A 164 14.65 -13.04 -10.63
CA PHE A 164 15.26 -14.33 -10.27
C PHE A 164 15.39 -15.30 -11.48
N HIS A 165 15.32 -14.80 -12.69
CA HIS A 165 15.71 -15.43 -13.93
C HIS A 165 16.77 -14.56 -14.63
#